data_2c1e3c2f07e5f5019fe6dcc2b0487168
#
_entry.id   2c1e3c2f07e5f5019fe6dcc2b0487168
#
_cell.length_a   1.000
_cell.length_b   1.000
_cell.length_c   1.000
_cell.angle_alpha   90.00
_cell.angle_beta   90.00
_cell.angle_gamma   90.00
#
_symmetry.space_group_name_H-M   'P 1'
#
loop_
_entity.id
_entity.type
_entity.pdbx_description
1 polymer ?
#
loop_
_entity_poly.entity_id
_entity_poly.type
_entity_poly.pdbx_seq_one_letter_code
_entity_poly.pdbx_strand_id
1 'polypeptide(L)'
;MKKFFLVSLVLAFFGIAANAQPTGLVGTWKSTTVDVLSGDEVLMSMNCDVAGMSMEFKFKSDKTVTGVVMADGEMEESPAMKYRVNGTEILITDEEGETVPMKYVNGKLSLTMEEDGMMVRLNFEKK
;
A
#
# COMPACT_ATOMS: atom_id res chain seq x y z
N MET A 1 -3.82 22.84 -21.60
CA MET A 1 -3.56 22.11 -21.74
C MET A 1 -3.11 21.47 -22.65
N LYS A 2 -2.75 21.54 -23.40
CA LYS A 2 -2.26 20.86 -24.17
C LYS A 2 -0.97 20.92 -24.22
N LYS A 3 -0.36 21.81 -23.95
CA LYS A 3 0.82 21.87 -23.95
C LYS A 3 1.35 21.01 -23.06
N PHE A 4 0.96 21.05 -22.20
CA PHE A 4 1.31 20.20 -21.40
C PHE A 4 1.37 18.92 -22.01
N PHE A 5 0.76 18.78 -23.07
CA PHE A 5 0.86 17.70 -23.77
C PHE A 5 2.22 17.43 -24.23
N LEU A 6 2.91 18.43 -24.68
CA LEU A 6 4.20 18.25 -25.10
C LEU A 6 5.04 17.91 -23.93
N VAL A 7 4.80 18.59 -22.86
CA VAL A 7 5.51 18.31 -21.69
C VAL A 7 5.25 16.91 -21.29
N SER A 8 4.02 16.49 -21.43
CA SER A 8 3.72 15.18 -21.06
C SER A 8 4.41 14.20 -21.94
N LEU A 9 4.67 14.58 -23.16
CA LEU A 9 5.36 13.69 -24.01
C LEU A 9 6.78 13.51 -23.57
N VAL A 10 7.42 14.55 -23.20
CA VAL A 10 8.75 14.46 -22.71
C VAL A 10 8.74 13.66 -21.46
N LEU A 11 7.78 13.90 -20.64
CA LEU A 11 7.67 13.16 -19.47
C LEU A 11 7.42 11.73 -19.74
N ALA A 12 6.83 11.45 -20.84
CA ALA A 12 6.53 10.09 -21.15
C ALA A 12 7.78 9.29 -21.25
N PHE A 13 8.85 9.87 -21.72
CA PHE A 13 10.02 9.15 -21.79
C PHE A 13 10.53 8.93 -20.45
N PHE A 14 10.54 9.96 -19.63
CA PHE A 14 10.98 9.76 -18.34
C PHE A 14 9.93 9.04 -17.62
N GLY A 15 8.71 9.24 -18.08
CA GLY A 15 7.59 8.62 -17.48
C GLY A 15 7.71 7.13 -17.50
N ILE A 16 8.29 6.60 -18.51
CA ILE A 16 8.48 5.20 -18.57
C ILE A 16 9.37 4.77 -17.44
N ALA A 17 10.44 5.48 -17.24
CA ALA A 17 11.31 5.14 -16.18
C ALA A 17 10.65 5.48 -14.86
N ALA A 18 9.96 6.59 -14.81
CA ALA A 18 9.34 6.98 -13.57
C ALA A 18 8.19 6.08 -13.20
N ASN A 19 7.57 5.48 -14.20
CA ASN A 19 6.49 4.59 -13.93
C ASN A 19 6.93 3.18 -13.72
N ALA A 20 8.21 2.94 -13.78
CA ALA A 20 8.71 1.62 -13.51
C ALA A 20 8.39 1.29 -12.07
N GLN A 21 8.02 0.07 -11.82
CA GLN A 21 7.71 -0.32 -10.49
C GLN A 21 8.94 -0.35 -9.63
N PRO A 22 8.85 -0.01 -8.36
CA PRO A 22 10.00 -0.11 -7.50
C PRO A 22 10.46 -1.55 -7.43
N THR A 23 11.75 -1.72 -7.32
CA THR A 23 12.32 -3.04 -7.23
C THR A 23 11.75 -3.73 -6.01
N GLY A 24 11.22 -4.90 -6.20
CA GLY A 24 10.75 -5.69 -5.08
C GLY A 24 9.30 -5.46 -4.67
N LEU A 25 8.58 -4.56 -5.34
CA LEU A 25 7.19 -4.35 -4.95
C LEU A 25 6.28 -5.51 -5.36
N VAL A 26 6.49 -6.06 -6.55
CA VAL A 26 5.65 -7.15 -7.02
C VAL A 26 5.86 -8.37 -6.14
N GLY A 27 4.79 -8.95 -5.67
CA GLY A 27 4.85 -10.12 -4.80
C GLY A 27 3.80 -10.01 -3.70
N THR A 28 3.92 -10.87 -2.71
CA THR A 28 2.97 -10.92 -1.62
C THR A 28 3.58 -10.29 -0.37
N TRP A 29 2.82 -9.41 0.24
CA TRP A 29 3.24 -8.69 1.44
C TRP A 29 2.26 -9.00 2.55
N LYS A 30 2.77 -9.35 3.72
CA LYS A 30 1.94 -9.70 4.85
C LYS A 30 2.23 -8.74 6.00
N SER A 31 1.19 -8.28 6.68
CA SER A 31 1.38 -7.41 7.82
C SER A 31 1.98 -8.21 8.97
N THR A 32 2.96 -7.61 9.63
CA THR A 32 3.65 -8.29 10.72
C THR A 32 3.44 -7.58 12.04
N THR A 33 3.40 -6.24 12.02
CA THR A 33 3.23 -5.48 13.25
C THR A 33 2.21 -4.37 13.05
N VAL A 34 1.61 -3.97 14.15
CA VAL A 34 0.66 -2.86 14.19
C VAL A 34 1.22 -1.84 15.17
N ASP A 35 1.37 -0.61 14.72
CA ASP A 35 1.83 0.48 15.59
C ASP A 35 0.69 1.43 15.85
N VAL A 36 0.53 1.85 17.09
CA VAL A 36 -0.43 2.88 17.44
C VAL A 36 0.36 4.17 17.59
N LEU A 37 -0.05 5.20 16.90
CA LEU A 37 0.72 6.42 16.79
C LEU A 37 -0.02 7.61 17.39
N SER A 38 0.76 8.57 17.89
CA SER A 38 0.25 9.86 18.27
C SER A 38 1.15 10.85 17.54
N GLY A 39 0.63 11.45 16.46
CA GLY A 39 1.47 12.24 15.58
C GLY A 39 2.52 11.35 14.97
N ASP A 40 3.78 11.69 15.18
CA ASP A 40 4.87 10.87 14.64
C ASP A 40 5.42 9.88 15.67
N GLU A 41 4.84 9.86 16.84
CA GLU A 41 5.37 9.05 17.91
C GLU A 41 4.67 7.72 18.01
N VAL A 42 5.43 6.65 18.13
CA VAL A 42 4.86 5.32 18.30
C VAL A 42 4.58 5.13 19.78
N LEU A 43 3.29 4.99 20.13
CA LEU A 43 2.90 4.77 21.50
C LEU A 43 2.96 3.30 21.88
N MET A 44 2.64 2.43 20.93
CA MET A 44 2.57 1.02 21.21
C MET A 44 2.78 0.27 19.91
N SER A 45 3.40 -0.89 19.99
CA SER A 45 3.61 -1.73 18.82
C SER A 45 3.35 -3.16 19.24
N MET A 46 2.64 -3.92 18.41
CA MET A 46 2.39 -5.31 18.71
C MET A 46 2.37 -6.14 17.43
N ASN A 47 2.59 -7.43 17.59
CA ASN A 47 2.55 -8.33 16.45
C ASN A 47 1.12 -8.53 16.00
N CYS A 48 0.93 -8.68 14.71
CA CYS A 48 -0.41 -8.92 14.17
C CYS A 48 -1.01 -10.20 14.71
N ASP A 49 -0.19 -11.20 14.95
CA ASP A 49 -0.68 -12.46 15.51
C ASP A 49 -1.29 -12.24 16.89
N VAL A 50 -0.66 -11.38 17.70
CA VAL A 50 -1.16 -11.10 19.02
C VAL A 50 -2.43 -10.27 18.92
N ALA A 51 -2.48 -9.37 17.95
CA ALA A 51 -3.67 -8.54 17.78
C ALA A 51 -4.85 -9.32 17.21
N GLY A 52 -4.61 -10.51 16.72
CA GLY A 52 -5.70 -11.32 16.18
C GLY A 52 -6.15 -10.91 14.79
N MET A 53 -5.34 -10.14 14.09
CA MET A 53 -5.70 -9.72 12.74
C MET A 53 -4.46 -9.64 11.87
N SER A 54 -4.63 -9.86 10.60
CA SER A 54 -3.54 -9.69 9.66
C SER A 54 -4.11 -9.31 8.31
N MET A 55 -3.28 -8.75 7.47
CA MET A 55 -3.67 -8.31 6.15
C MET A 55 -2.57 -8.69 5.19
N GLU A 56 -2.95 -9.15 4.03
CA GLU A 56 -2.00 -9.51 2.99
C GLU A 56 -2.36 -8.80 1.72
N PHE A 57 -1.36 -8.30 1.01
CA PHE A 57 -1.56 -7.71 -0.30
C PHE A 57 -0.69 -8.44 -1.30
N LYS A 58 -1.26 -8.75 -2.44
CA LYS A 58 -0.50 -9.38 -3.52
C LYS A 58 -0.47 -8.41 -4.69
N PHE A 59 0.71 -7.86 -4.96
CA PHE A 59 0.90 -6.91 -6.05
C PHE A 59 1.39 -7.66 -7.27
N LYS A 60 0.71 -7.45 -8.39
CA LYS A 60 1.05 -8.13 -9.63
C LYS A 60 1.67 -7.15 -10.61
N SER A 61 2.39 -7.68 -11.57
CA SER A 61 3.09 -6.84 -12.53
C SER A 61 2.14 -6.12 -13.48
N ASP A 62 0.89 -6.57 -13.58
CA ASP A 62 -0.09 -5.91 -14.44
C ASP A 62 -0.76 -4.72 -13.76
N LYS A 63 -0.20 -4.25 -12.65
CA LYS A 63 -0.71 -3.11 -11.90
C LYS A 63 -2.02 -3.39 -11.18
N THR A 64 -2.27 -4.63 -10.86
CA THR A 64 -3.41 -4.98 -10.02
C THR A 64 -2.91 -5.52 -8.68
N VAL A 65 -3.74 -5.40 -7.67
CA VAL A 65 -3.40 -5.87 -6.34
C VAL A 65 -4.66 -6.46 -5.71
N THR A 66 -4.49 -7.57 -5.01
CA THR A 66 -5.59 -8.15 -4.25
C THR A 66 -5.21 -8.11 -2.78
N GLY A 67 -6.21 -8.01 -1.94
CA GLY A 67 -6.00 -7.97 -0.50
C GLY A 67 -6.75 -9.07 0.19
N VAL A 68 -6.21 -9.57 1.29
CA VAL A 68 -6.87 -10.57 2.11
C VAL A 68 -6.78 -10.07 3.55
N VAL A 69 -7.91 -10.04 4.24
CA VAL A 69 -7.95 -9.63 5.63
C VAL A 69 -8.34 -10.86 6.44
N MET A 70 -7.58 -11.15 7.47
CA MET A 70 -7.88 -12.24 8.37
C MET A 70 -8.10 -11.67 9.75
N ALA A 71 -9.25 -11.96 10.34
CA ALA A 71 -9.57 -11.48 11.66
C ALA A 71 -10.49 -12.49 12.33
N ASP A 72 -10.18 -12.82 13.58
CA ASP A 72 -11.02 -13.74 14.37
C ASP A 72 -11.26 -15.07 13.67
N GLY A 73 -10.25 -15.55 12.98
CA GLY A 73 -10.36 -16.84 12.31
C GLY A 73 -11.07 -16.81 10.97
N GLU A 74 -11.54 -15.64 10.55
CA GLU A 74 -12.23 -15.51 9.28
C GLU A 74 -11.34 -14.82 8.26
N MET A 75 -11.51 -15.20 7.00
CA MET A 75 -10.71 -14.65 5.93
C MET A 75 -11.64 -14.00 4.90
N GLU A 76 -11.30 -12.79 4.50
CA GLU A 76 -12.07 -12.08 3.51
C GLU A 76 -11.14 -11.58 2.43
N GLU A 77 -11.46 -11.88 1.18
CA GLU A 77 -10.62 -11.52 0.07
C GLU A 77 -11.25 -10.39 -0.72
N SER A 78 -10.46 -9.40 -1.09
CA SER A 78 -10.98 -8.30 -1.86
C SER A 78 -10.94 -8.63 -3.34
N PRO A 79 -11.79 -7.98 -4.15
CA PRO A 79 -11.64 -8.10 -5.59
C PRO A 79 -10.35 -7.44 -6.02
N ALA A 80 -9.95 -7.68 -7.25
CA ALA A 80 -8.74 -7.09 -7.77
C ALA A 80 -8.90 -5.57 -7.84
N MET A 81 -7.91 -4.86 -7.34
CA MET A 81 -7.90 -3.41 -7.37
C MET A 81 -6.74 -2.98 -8.25
N LYS A 82 -6.70 -1.70 -8.58
CA LYS A 82 -5.62 -1.17 -9.39
C LYS A 82 -4.70 -0.36 -8.51
N TYR A 83 -3.42 -0.33 -8.87
CA TYR A 83 -2.50 0.49 -8.11
C TYR A 83 -1.57 1.23 -9.04
N ARG A 84 -1.03 2.33 -8.56
CA ARG A 84 0.00 3.06 -9.27
C ARG A 84 1.00 3.56 -8.25
N VAL A 85 2.20 3.85 -8.73
CA VAL A 85 3.30 4.27 -7.86
C VAL A 85 3.53 5.75 -8.09
N ASN A 86 3.62 6.51 -7.00
CA ASN A 86 3.87 7.92 -7.07
C ASN A 86 4.95 8.24 -6.05
N GLY A 87 6.21 8.14 -6.47
CA GLY A 87 7.33 8.36 -5.57
C GLY A 87 7.40 7.26 -4.53
N THR A 88 7.24 7.61 -3.26
CA THR A 88 7.26 6.64 -2.19
C THR A 88 5.85 6.19 -1.82
N GLU A 89 4.84 6.64 -2.57
CA GLU A 89 3.47 6.25 -2.29
C GLU A 89 2.98 5.25 -3.30
N ILE A 90 2.23 4.28 -2.82
CA ILE A 90 1.54 3.33 -3.67
C ILE A 90 0.06 3.66 -3.51
N LEU A 91 -0.59 4.05 -4.59
CA LEU A 91 -1.99 4.45 -4.53
C LEU A 91 -2.86 3.32 -5.04
N ILE A 92 -3.68 2.78 -4.17
CA ILE A 92 -4.55 1.66 -4.49
C ILE A 92 -5.95 2.18 -4.67
N THR A 93 -6.56 1.89 -5.82
CA THR A 93 -7.92 2.35 -6.12
C THR A 93 -8.84 1.14 -6.20
N ASP A 94 -9.92 1.17 -5.42
CA ASP A 94 -10.85 0.07 -5.37
C ASP A 94 -11.93 0.22 -6.47
N GLU A 95 -12.89 -0.68 -6.46
CA GLU A 95 -13.92 -0.69 -7.49
C GLU A 95 -14.81 0.54 -7.45
N GLU A 96 -14.92 1.16 -6.30
CA GLU A 96 -15.75 2.34 -6.15
C GLU A 96 -15.01 3.61 -6.45
N GLY A 97 -13.75 3.51 -6.84
CA GLY A 97 -12.98 4.69 -7.17
C GLY A 97 -12.28 5.33 -5.99
N GLU A 98 -12.36 4.71 -4.82
CA GLU A 98 -11.70 5.26 -3.65
C GLU A 98 -10.24 4.87 -3.65
N THR A 99 -9.39 5.81 -3.30
CA THR A 99 -7.95 5.59 -3.32
C THR A 99 -7.40 5.57 -1.90
N VAL A 100 -6.59 4.56 -1.65
CA VAL A 100 -5.95 4.40 -0.35
C VAL A 100 -4.44 4.46 -0.58
N PRO A 101 -3.73 5.34 0.11
CA PRO A 101 -2.29 5.42 -0.07
C PRO A 101 -1.58 4.49 0.89
N MET A 102 -0.54 3.84 0.39
CA MET A 102 0.39 3.09 1.21
C MET A 102 1.77 3.69 0.99
N LYS A 103 2.68 3.48 1.92
CA LYS A 103 4.03 3.98 1.77
C LYS A 103 4.99 2.85 1.49
N TYR A 104 5.88 3.06 0.54
CA TYR A 104 6.91 2.09 0.20
C TYR A 104 8.24 2.82 0.20
N VAL A 105 8.99 2.67 1.27
CA VAL A 105 10.24 3.39 1.48
C VAL A 105 11.30 2.40 1.89
N ASN A 106 12.41 2.40 1.17
CA ASN A 106 13.55 1.53 1.51
C ASN A 106 13.15 0.06 1.61
N GLY A 107 12.29 -0.37 0.71
CA GLY A 107 11.89 -1.77 0.69
C GLY A 107 10.89 -2.15 1.76
N LYS A 108 10.33 -1.16 2.45
CA LYS A 108 9.34 -1.42 3.50
C LYS A 108 8.00 -0.84 3.10
N LEU A 109 6.97 -1.64 3.26
CA LEU A 109 5.62 -1.25 2.89
C LEU A 109 4.79 -1.05 4.15
N SER A 110 4.04 0.03 4.22
CA SER A 110 3.19 0.29 5.38
C SER A 110 1.90 0.97 4.96
N LEU A 111 0.88 0.79 5.79
CA LEU A 111 -0.43 1.39 5.58
C LEU A 111 -0.84 2.07 6.88
N THR A 112 -1.15 3.36 6.81
CA THR A 112 -1.56 4.12 7.97
C THR A 112 -3.04 4.44 7.86
N MET A 113 -3.79 4.17 8.91
CA MET A 113 -5.21 4.40 8.95
C MET A 113 -5.58 5.14 10.21
N GLU A 114 -6.73 5.79 10.20
CA GLU A 114 -7.25 6.43 11.38
C GLU A 114 -8.40 5.62 11.91
N GLU A 115 -8.38 5.31 13.19
CA GLU A 115 -9.43 4.52 13.79
C GLU A 115 -9.76 5.10 15.15
N ASP A 116 -11.00 5.52 15.35
CA ASP A 116 -11.46 6.07 16.62
C ASP A 116 -10.56 7.21 17.11
N GLY A 117 -10.13 8.05 16.19
CA GLY A 117 -9.31 9.21 16.56
C GLY A 117 -7.85 8.89 16.75
N MET A 118 -7.45 7.66 16.56
CA MET A 118 -6.06 7.25 16.70
C MET A 118 -5.51 6.83 15.36
N MET A 119 -4.22 7.04 15.17
CA MET A 119 -3.57 6.61 13.95
C MET A 119 -2.96 5.24 14.18
N VAL A 120 -3.19 4.36 13.24
CA VAL A 120 -2.70 2.99 13.32
C VAL A 120 -1.91 2.71 12.04
N ARG A 121 -0.71 2.16 12.20
CA ARG A 121 0.13 1.84 11.05
C ARG A 121 0.38 0.35 11.02
N LEU A 122 0.05 -0.27 9.89
CA LEU A 122 0.36 -1.66 9.66
C LEU A 122 1.66 -1.73 8.88
N ASN A 123 2.59 -2.51 9.36
CA ASN A 123 3.87 -2.70 8.69
C ASN A 123 3.88 -4.06 8.04
N PHE A 124 4.34 -4.12 6.79
CA PHE A 124 4.30 -5.32 6.00
C PHE A 124 5.68 -5.82 5.66
N GLU A 125 5.81 -7.11 5.55
CA GLU A 125 7.04 -7.74 5.09
C GLU A 125 6.71 -8.63 3.91
N LYS A 126 7.65 -8.71 2.98
CA LYS A 126 7.45 -9.50 1.78
C LYS A 126 7.65 -10.97 2.12
N LYS A 127 6.74 -11.79 1.63
CA LYS A 127 6.83 -13.23 1.84
C LYS A 127 7.84 -13.85 0.88
#